data_c8eccd82c2215297984e546f97c193fb
#
_entry.id   c8eccd82c2215297984e546f97c193fb
#
_cell.length_a   1.000
_cell.length_b   1.000
_cell.length_c   1.000
_cell.angle_alpha   90.00
_cell.angle_beta   90.00
_cell.angle_gamma   90.00
#
_symmetry.space_group_name_H-M   'P 1'
#
loop_
_entity.id
_entity.type
_entity.pdbx_description
1 polymer ?
#
loop_
_entity_poly.entity_id
_entity_poly.type
_entity_poly.pdbx_seq_one_letter_code
_entity_poly.pdbx_strand_id
1 'polypeptide(L)'
;LSGTPFNLLNEYGEDEIYTWDYVMEQDAKGKWDTAHPGDPNPYAALPEMRIYTFDLAKMLDAFKDEVLAFNFTEFFRVDTEGKFIHEKDIKYFLDLICKPDPESNYPFATKKFRRYFRHSFWMLPGVREARALSALLQSHKVFGQFQIVNVAGEGDEDAENEEALQMVRRAIGEHPEETYTITLSCRRLTTGVSIPEWTAVFMLSGSHNTSAASYMQTIFRVQTPATINGRVKTLCFVFDFAPDRTLKVLAETAKISAKA
;
A
#
# COMPACT_ATOMS: atom_id res chain seq x y z
N LEU A 1 14.13 14.25 -13.46
CA LEU A 1 13.70 13.91 -12.11
C LEU A 1 12.91 12.60 -12.13
N SER A 2 13.26 11.65 -11.25
CA SER A 2 12.53 10.40 -11.10
C SER A 2 12.38 10.08 -9.60
N GLY A 3 11.16 9.72 -9.16
CA GLY A 3 10.92 9.22 -7.81
C GLY A 3 11.35 7.76 -7.60
N THR A 4 11.69 7.06 -8.69
CA THR A 4 12.12 5.66 -8.67
C THR A 4 13.27 5.45 -9.68
N PRO A 5 14.50 5.87 -9.33
CA PRO A 5 15.62 5.99 -10.28
C PRO A 5 16.28 4.65 -10.64
N PHE A 6 15.73 3.50 -10.27
CA PHE A 6 16.35 2.18 -10.41
C PHE A 6 16.87 1.86 -11.82
N ASN A 7 16.23 2.39 -12.87
CA ASN A 7 16.62 2.16 -14.26
C ASN A 7 17.60 3.22 -14.79
N LEU A 8 17.72 4.37 -14.11
CA LEU A 8 18.53 5.50 -14.58
C LEU A 8 19.99 5.44 -14.09
N LEU A 9 20.26 4.71 -13.03
CA LEU A 9 21.58 4.63 -12.39
C LEU A 9 22.67 4.02 -13.30
N ASN A 10 22.30 3.34 -14.37
CA ASN A 10 23.23 2.76 -15.32
C ASN A 10 23.51 3.70 -16.54
N GLU A 11 22.76 4.79 -16.66
CA GLU A 11 22.84 5.72 -17.78
C GLU A 11 23.65 6.98 -17.49
N TYR A 12 23.87 7.29 -16.20
CA TYR A 12 24.55 8.49 -15.72
C TYR A 12 25.71 8.15 -14.81
N GLY A 13 26.77 8.98 -14.80
CA GLY A 13 27.87 8.91 -13.86
C GLY A 13 27.44 9.27 -12.43
N GLU A 14 28.13 8.78 -11.43
CA GLU A 14 27.81 9.06 -10.01
C GLU A 14 27.84 10.56 -9.69
N ASP A 15 28.70 11.35 -10.35
CA ASP A 15 28.82 12.79 -10.24
C ASP A 15 27.71 13.59 -10.95
N GLU A 16 26.92 12.92 -11.79
CA GLU A 16 25.78 13.50 -12.50
C GLU A 16 24.45 13.26 -11.76
N ILE A 17 24.46 12.45 -10.69
CA ILE A 17 23.26 12.03 -9.99
C ILE A 17 23.18 12.72 -8.62
N TYR A 18 22.14 13.55 -8.43
CA TYR A 18 21.76 14.02 -7.11
C TYR A 18 20.65 13.12 -6.55
N THR A 19 20.93 12.48 -5.43
CA THR A 19 19.98 11.59 -4.74
C THR A 19 19.38 12.30 -3.53
N TRP A 20 18.04 12.26 -3.47
CA TRP A 20 17.27 12.67 -2.30
C TRP A 20 16.19 11.64 -2.06
N ASP A 21 16.36 10.81 -1.06
CA ASP A 21 15.50 9.68 -0.76
C ASP A 21 14.64 9.89 0.49
N TYR A 22 13.76 8.92 0.75
CA TYR A 22 12.89 8.92 1.93
C TYR A 22 13.67 9.04 3.26
N VAL A 23 14.80 8.36 3.37
CA VAL A 23 15.62 8.38 4.60
C VAL A 23 16.21 9.77 4.83
N MET A 24 16.72 10.39 3.77
CA MET A 24 17.23 11.76 3.80
C MET A 24 16.12 12.77 4.16
N GLU A 25 14.90 12.59 3.63
CA GLU A 25 13.75 13.44 3.98
C GLU A 25 13.38 13.32 5.46
N GLN A 26 13.32 12.11 6.01
CA GLN A 26 12.99 11.90 7.42
C GLN A 26 14.12 12.38 8.34
N ASP A 27 15.38 12.22 7.95
CA ASP A 27 16.52 12.76 8.68
C ASP A 27 16.50 14.30 8.68
N ALA A 28 16.29 14.92 7.51
CA ALA A 28 16.14 16.36 7.40
C ALA A 28 14.98 16.88 8.23
N LYS A 29 13.81 16.19 8.21
CA LYS A 29 12.67 16.50 9.06
C LYS A 29 13.04 16.50 10.54
N GLY A 30 13.76 15.48 11.01
CA GLY A 30 14.15 15.35 12.42
C GLY A 30 15.19 16.36 12.88
N LYS A 31 16.05 16.84 11.98
CA LYS A 31 17.15 17.77 12.29
C LYS A 31 16.82 19.22 12.00
N TRP A 32 15.75 19.52 11.27
CA TRP A 32 15.44 20.86 10.76
C TRP A 32 15.41 21.94 11.85
N ASP A 33 14.62 21.73 12.90
CA ASP A 33 14.41 22.73 13.95
C ASP A 33 15.69 23.08 14.72
N THR A 34 16.65 22.14 14.75
CA THR A 34 17.98 22.36 15.33
C THR A 34 18.93 23.08 14.38
N ALA A 35 18.87 22.72 13.09
CA ALA A 35 19.74 23.31 12.07
C ALA A 35 19.28 24.70 11.60
N HIS A 36 17.96 24.97 11.68
CA HIS A 36 17.32 26.21 11.21
C HIS A 36 16.37 26.76 12.28
N PRO A 37 16.91 27.26 13.42
CA PRO A 37 16.10 27.78 14.52
C PRO A 37 15.22 28.94 14.09
N GLY A 38 13.90 28.81 14.25
CA GLY A 38 12.92 29.83 13.91
C GLY A 38 12.35 29.75 12.49
N ASP A 39 12.90 28.90 11.61
CA ASP A 39 12.37 28.68 10.28
C ASP A 39 11.32 27.56 10.27
N PRO A 40 10.20 27.70 9.52
CA PRO A 40 9.22 26.64 9.37
C PRO A 40 9.86 25.39 8.76
N ASN A 41 9.62 24.23 9.36
CA ASN A 41 10.12 22.95 8.84
C ASN A 41 9.33 22.52 7.57
N PRO A 42 9.95 22.53 6.38
CA PRO A 42 9.25 22.21 5.14
C PRO A 42 8.85 20.72 5.04
N TYR A 43 9.48 19.86 5.85
CA TYR A 43 9.21 18.42 5.90
C TYR A 43 8.20 18.05 7.01
N ALA A 44 7.74 18.99 7.82
CA ALA A 44 6.88 18.72 8.99
C ALA A 44 5.64 17.90 8.65
N ALA A 45 5.05 18.14 7.48
CA ALA A 45 3.83 17.47 7.02
C ALA A 45 4.04 16.08 6.45
N LEU A 46 5.29 15.65 6.18
CA LEU A 46 5.57 14.32 5.61
C LEU A 46 5.33 13.24 6.67
N PRO A 47 4.45 12.25 6.42
CA PRO A 47 4.23 11.17 7.37
C PRO A 47 5.41 10.19 7.41
N GLU A 48 5.72 9.66 8.59
CA GLU A 48 6.62 8.53 8.76
C GLU A 48 5.95 7.27 8.23
N MET A 49 6.66 6.49 7.41
CA MET A 49 6.16 5.23 6.86
C MET A 49 6.60 4.06 7.74
N ARG A 50 5.63 3.23 8.13
CA ARG A 50 5.85 1.98 8.86
C ARG A 50 5.46 0.79 8.02
N ILE A 51 6.41 -0.13 7.81
CA ILE A 51 6.20 -1.34 7.02
C ILE A 51 6.05 -2.51 7.99
N TYR A 52 4.92 -3.19 7.89
CA TYR A 52 4.63 -4.43 8.62
C TYR A 52 4.58 -5.59 7.65
N THR A 53 5.26 -6.67 7.99
CA THR A 53 5.25 -7.89 7.18
C THR A 53 4.62 -9.04 7.96
N PHE A 54 3.82 -9.84 7.26
CA PHE A 54 3.21 -11.05 7.79
C PHE A 54 3.52 -12.22 6.87
N ASP A 55 4.03 -13.31 7.42
CA ASP A 55 4.40 -14.49 6.64
C ASP A 55 3.19 -15.40 6.39
N LEU A 56 2.41 -15.09 5.38
CA LEU A 56 1.29 -15.93 4.98
C LEU A 56 1.74 -17.30 4.47
N ALA A 57 2.95 -17.40 3.90
CA ALA A 57 3.48 -18.68 3.43
C ALA A 57 3.66 -19.70 4.56
N LYS A 58 3.94 -19.25 5.78
CA LYS A 58 3.97 -20.14 6.96
C LYS A 58 2.58 -20.56 7.42
N MET A 59 1.57 -19.73 7.18
CA MET A 59 0.20 -19.97 7.62
C MET A 59 -0.61 -20.76 6.59
N LEU A 60 -0.27 -20.64 5.32
CA LEU A 60 -0.98 -21.19 4.18
C LEU A 60 0.02 -21.91 3.25
N ASP A 61 0.62 -23.00 3.73
CA ASP A 61 1.67 -23.76 3.02
C ASP A 61 1.32 -24.17 1.59
N ALA A 62 0.04 -24.24 1.26
CA ALA A 62 -0.46 -24.64 -0.07
C ALA A 62 -0.26 -23.58 -1.17
N PHE A 63 0.17 -22.37 -0.84
CA PHE A 63 0.25 -21.23 -1.78
C PHE A 63 1.69 -20.75 -2.02
N LYS A 64 2.66 -21.63 -1.88
CA LYS A 64 4.07 -21.34 -2.22
C LYS A 64 4.34 -21.61 -3.68
N ASP A 65 5.11 -20.74 -4.32
CA ASP A 65 5.67 -20.99 -5.65
C ASP A 65 6.97 -21.82 -5.57
N GLU A 66 7.59 -22.11 -6.74
CA GLU A 66 8.84 -22.89 -6.82
C GLU A 66 10.01 -22.27 -6.03
N VAL A 67 9.93 -20.97 -5.70
CA VAL A 67 10.93 -20.20 -4.93
C VAL A 67 10.53 -20.07 -3.46
N LEU A 68 9.49 -20.80 -3.03
CA LEU A 68 8.90 -20.74 -1.68
C LEU A 68 8.29 -19.38 -1.30
N ALA A 69 8.10 -18.47 -2.25
CA ALA A 69 7.40 -17.20 -2.04
C ALA A 69 5.88 -17.41 -2.06
N PHE A 70 5.15 -16.54 -1.35
CA PHE A 70 3.68 -16.63 -1.35
C PHE A 70 3.10 -16.23 -2.72
N ASN A 71 2.30 -17.12 -3.29
CA ASN A 71 1.70 -16.95 -4.62
C ASN A 71 0.31 -16.30 -4.52
N PHE A 72 0.25 -14.97 -4.57
CA PHE A 72 -1.01 -14.21 -4.52
C PHE A 72 -1.94 -14.51 -5.71
N THR A 73 -1.39 -14.78 -6.90
CA THR A 73 -2.21 -15.10 -8.08
C THR A 73 -2.96 -16.40 -7.88
N GLU A 74 -2.31 -17.41 -7.32
CA GLU A 74 -2.98 -18.67 -6.99
C GLU A 74 -3.94 -18.50 -5.81
N PHE A 75 -3.53 -17.82 -4.76
CA PHE A 75 -4.35 -17.60 -3.57
C PHE A 75 -5.68 -16.92 -3.90
N PHE A 76 -5.65 -15.87 -4.73
CA PHE A 76 -6.86 -15.14 -5.15
C PHE A 76 -7.47 -15.67 -6.44
N ARG A 77 -7.06 -16.83 -6.95
CA ARG A 77 -7.58 -17.38 -8.20
C ARG A 77 -9.09 -17.56 -8.18
N VAL A 78 -9.75 -17.10 -9.26
CA VAL A 78 -11.19 -17.24 -9.47
C VAL A 78 -11.48 -18.25 -10.58
N ASP A 79 -12.60 -18.93 -10.47
CA ASP A 79 -13.14 -19.84 -11.50
C ASP A 79 -13.77 -19.08 -12.67
N THR A 80 -14.36 -19.80 -13.61
CA THR A 80 -15.06 -19.24 -14.79
C THR A 80 -16.28 -18.40 -14.42
N GLU A 81 -16.91 -18.66 -13.27
CA GLU A 81 -18.05 -17.91 -12.74
C GLU A 81 -17.62 -16.68 -11.93
N GLY A 82 -16.34 -16.45 -11.71
CA GLY A 82 -15.80 -15.35 -10.92
C GLY A 82 -15.83 -15.58 -9.41
N LYS A 83 -15.97 -16.82 -8.96
CA LYS A 83 -15.90 -17.22 -7.55
C LYS A 83 -14.49 -17.65 -7.19
N PHE A 84 -14.06 -17.34 -5.96
CA PHE A 84 -12.76 -17.80 -5.49
C PHE A 84 -12.70 -19.32 -5.37
N ILE A 85 -11.66 -19.91 -5.93
CA ILE A 85 -11.36 -21.35 -5.79
C ILE A 85 -10.96 -21.63 -4.33
N HIS A 86 -10.22 -20.72 -3.70
CA HIS A 86 -9.73 -20.83 -2.33
C HIS A 86 -10.50 -19.94 -1.36
N GLU A 87 -11.83 -19.83 -1.52
CA GLU A 87 -12.67 -18.92 -0.74
C GLU A 87 -12.53 -19.11 0.78
N LYS A 88 -12.38 -20.37 1.23
CA LYS A 88 -12.21 -20.67 2.66
C LYS A 88 -10.94 -20.05 3.24
N ASP A 89 -9.83 -20.15 2.49
CA ASP A 89 -8.54 -19.62 2.92
C ASP A 89 -8.53 -18.08 2.89
N ILE A 90 -9.21 -17.49 1.89
CA ILE A 90 -9.38 -16.04 1.81
C ILE A 90 -10.25 -15.54 2.97
N LYS A 91 -11.34 -16.21 3.31
CA LYS A 91 -12.15 -15.88 4.49
C LYS A 91 -11.34 -15.99 5.78
N TYR A 92 -10.56 -17.05 5.91
CA TYR A 92 -9.66 -17.22 7.06
C TYR A 92 -8.64 -16.08 7.16
N PHE A 93 -8.04 -15.68 6.04
CA PHE A 93 -7.13 -14.53 5.99
C PHE A 93 -7.83 -13.23 6.43
N LEU A 94 -9.04 -12.96 5.93
CA LEU A 94 -9.80 -11.76 6.30
C LEU A 94 -10.18 -11.76 7.79
N ASP A 95 -10.60 -12.91 8.33
CA ASP A 95 -10.88 -13.06 9.77
C ASP A 95 -9.61 -12.85 10.60
N LEU A 96 -8.48 -13.38 10.14
CA LEU A 96 -7.20 -13.30 10.83
C LEU A 96 -6.73 -11.86 10.99
N ILE A 97 -6.75 -11.06 9.93
CA ILE A 97 -6.32 -9.65 9.98
C ILE A 97 -7.26 -8.77 10.82
N CYS A 98 -8.42 -9.31 11.19
CA CYS A 98 -9.38 -8.70 12.12
C CYS A 98 -9.30 -9.25 13.55
N LYS A 99 -8.51 -10.31 13.77
CA LYS A 99 -8.44 -10.98 15.07
C LYS A 99 -7.64 -10.15 16.08
N PRO A 100 -8.19 -9.86 17.25
CA PRO A 100 -7.42 -9.27 18.34
C PRO A 100 -6.31 -10.23 18.79
N ASP A 101 -5.07 -9.81 18.59
CA ASP A 101 -3.88 -10.55 19.00
C ASP A 101 -2.84 -9.55 19.50
N PRO A 102 -2.45 -9.60 20.79
CA PRO A 102 -1.49 -8.68 21.38
C PRO A 102 -0.10 -8.74 20.71
N GLU A 103 0.28 -9.90 20.16
CA GLU A 103 1.61 -10.13 19.59
C GLU A 103 1.67 -9.78 18.10
N SER A 104 0.58 -9.95 17.36
CA SER A 104 0.59 -9.88 15.89
C SER A 104 0.27 -8.50 15.32
N ASN A 105 -0.30 -7.58 16.08
CA ASN A 105 -0.68 -6.23 15.64
C ASN A 105 -1.46 -6.21 14.29
N TYR A 106 -2.39 -7.14 14.11
CA TYR A 106 -3.17 -7.23 12.87
C TYR A 106 -3.95 -5.94 12.59
N PRO A 107 -3.97 -5.49 11.31
CA PRO A 107 -4.37 -4.12 10.96
C PRO A 107 -5.81 -3.76 11.28
N PHE A 108 -6.72 -4.73 11.32
CA PHE A 108 -8.14 -4.48 11.62
C PHE A 108 -8.61 -5.07 12.95
N ALA A 109 -7.67 -5.52 13.80
CA ALA A 109 -7.96 -6.21 15.05
C ALA A 109 -8.77 -5.39 16.05
N THR A 110 -8.54 -4.07 16.12
CA THR A 110 -9.19 -3.19 17.08
C THR A 110 -9.92 -2.01 16.42
N LYS A 111 -10.91 -1.43 17.11
CA LYS A 111 -11.56 -0.19 16.66
C LYS A 111 -10.55 0.96 16.50
N LYS A 112 -9.50 1.00 17.33
CA LYS A 112 -8.42 1.99 17.25
C LYS A 112 -7.67 1.84 15.92
N PHE A 113 -7.24 0.62 15.58
CA PHE A 113 -6.54 0.35 14.32
C PHE A 113 -7.42 0.64 13.11
N ARG A 114 -8.71 0.26 13.13
CA ARG A 114 -9.66 0.58 12.05
C ARG A 114 -9.81 2.07 11.81
N ARG A 115 -9.70 2.91 12.85
CA ARG A 115 -9.69 4.37 12.71
C ARG A 115 -8.41 4.88 12.04
N TYR A 116 -7.25 4.27 12.29
CA TYR A 116 -6.00 4.60 11.60
C TYR A 116 -6.07 4.21 10.13
N PHE A 117 -6.67 3.06 9.80
CA PHE A 117 -6.79 2.53 8.44
C PHE A 117 -8.17 2.80 7.84
N ARG A 118 -8.75 3.92 8.20
CA ARG A 118 -10.06 4.36 7.74
C ARG A 118 -10.17 4.43 6.22
N HIS A 119 -9.12 4.90 5.56
CA HIS A 119 -8.99 4.92 4.11
C HIS A 119 -7.74 4.13 3.73
N SER A 120 -7.92 3.02 3.06
CA SER A 120 -6.84 2.13 2.67
C SER A 120 -6.91 1.75 1.18
N PHE A 121 -5.72 1.46 0.64
CA PHE A 121 -5.52 1.09 -0.75
C PHE A 121 -5.00 -0.35 -0.82
N TRP A 122 -5.69 -1.23 -1.52
CA TRP A 122 -5.39 -2.66 -1.59
C TRP A 122 -5.02 -3.04 -3.02
N MET A 123 -3.80 -3.49 -3.21
CA MET A 123 -3.28 -3.96 -4.48
C MET A 123 -3.55 -5.45 -4.68
N LEU A 124 -4.28 -5.79 -5.74
CA LEU A 124 -4.71 -7.15 -6.07
C LEU A 124 -4.06 -7.66 -7.35
N PRO A 125 -3.93 -8.99 -7.55
CA PRO A 125 -3.25 -9.56 -8.70
C PRO A 125 -4.03 -9.39 -10.01
N GLY A 126 -5.35 -9.23 -9.97
CA GLY A 126 -6.17 -9.13 -11.17
C GLY A 126 -7.51 -8.44 -10.96
N VAL A 127 -8.15 -8.07 -12.07
CA VAL A 127 -9.45 -7.37 -12.10
C VAL A 127 -10.60 -8.27 -11.63
N ARG A 128 -10.56 -9.53 -12.04
CA ARG A 128 -11.58 -10.53 -11.65
C ARG A 128 -11.49 -10.83 -10.15
N GLU A 129 -10.27 -10.94 -9.63
CA GLU A 129 -9.95 -11.14 -8.22
C GLU A 129 -10.41 -9.96 -7.37
N ALA A 130 -10.21 -8.73 -7.85
CA ALA A 130 -10.68 -7.52 -7.18
C ALA A 130 -12.22 -7.48 -7.11
N ARG A 131 -12.91 -7.90 -8.17
CA ARG A 131 -14.38 -7.98 -8.20
C ARG A 131 -14.89 -9.01 -7.19
N ALA A 132 -14.30 -10.20 -7.18
CA ALA A 132 -14.67 -11.25 -6.24
C ALA A 132 -14.40 -10.85 -4.79
N LEU A 133 -13.26 -10.20 -4.51
CA LEU A 133 -12.94 -9.72 -3.17
C LEU A 133 -13.89 -8.60 -2.73
N SER A 134 -14.28 -7.69 -3.63
CA SER A 134 -15.26 -6.65 -3.33
C SER A 134 -16.57 -7.25 -2.79
N ALA A 135 -17.12 -8.27 -3.46
CA ALA A 135 -18.33 -8.95 -3.00
C ALA A 135 -18.16 -9.63 -1.64
N LEU A 136 -16.99 -10.27 -1.42
CA LEU A 136 -16.69 -10.95 -0.17
C LEU A 136 -16.54 -9.97 0.99
N LEU A 137 -15.84 -8.84 0.79
CA LEU A 137 -15.66 -7.80 1.81
C LEU A 137 -17.00 -7.15 2.21
N GLN A 138 -17.91 -6.90 1.26
CA GLN A 138 -19.23 -6.34 1.54
C GLN A 138 -20.06 -7.21 2.48
N SER A 139 -19.90 -8.54 2.39
CA SER A 139 -20.61 -9.50 3.26
C SER A 139 -19.87 -9.78 4.57
N HIS A 140 -18.63 -9.31 4.73
CA HIS A 140 -17.81 -9.61 5.89
C HIS A 140 -18.20 -8.76 7.11
N LYS A 141 -18.22 -9.37 8.31
CA LYS A 141 -18.65 -8.73 9.56
C LYS A 141 -17.95 -7.41 9.87
N VAL A 142 -16.65 -7.31 9.59
CA VAL A 142 -15.85 -6.10 9.86
C VAL A 142 -15.81 -5.20 8.63
N PHE A 143 -15.48 -5.77 7.47
CA PHE A 143 -15.26 -5.00 6.24
C PHE A 143 -16.56 -4.50 5.60
N GLY A 144 -17.70 -5.13 5.86
CA GLY A 144 -19.01 -4.62 5.44
C GLY A 144 -19.40 -3.26 6.04
N GLN A 145 -18.60 -2.76 7.01
CA GLN A 145 -18.74 -1.40 7.56
C GLN A 145 -17.96 -0.36 6.73
N PHE A 146 -17.15 -0.81 5.77
CA PHE A 146 -16.39 0.05 4.87
C PHE A 146 -17.11 0.15 3.52
N GLN A 147 -17.05 1.32 2.90
CA GLN A 147 -17.42 1.46 1.50
C GLN A 147 -16.30 0.86 0.64
N ILE A 148 -16.60 -0.22 -0.09
CA ILE A 148 -15.65 -0.89 -0.97
C ILE A 148 -15.70 -0.21 -2.34
N VAL A 149 -14.59 0.40 -2.73
CA VAL A 149 -14.43 1.10 -4.02
C VAL A 149 -13.55 0.25 -4.92
N ASN A 150 -14.14 -0.47 -5.85
CA ASN A 150 -13.40 -1.28 -6.80
C ASN A 150 -13.07 -0.45 -8.05
N VAL A 151 -11.82 -0.06 -8.21
CA VAL A 151 -11.29 0.68 -9.36
C VAL A 151 -10.39 -0.18 -10.25
N ALA A 152 -10.28 -1.49 -9.96
CA ALA A 152 -9.50 -2.39 -10.77
C ALA A 152 -10.03 -2.45 -12.21
N GLY A 153 -9.14 -2.32 -13.20
CA GLY A 153 -9.47 -2.33 -14.61
C GLY A 153 -8.27 -2.70 -15.47
N GLU A 154 -8.55 -3.07 -16.70
CA GLU A 154 -7.53 -3.33 -17.72
C GLU A 154 -7.24 -2.01 -18.43
N GLY A 155 -6.04 -1.53 -18.34
CA GLY A 155 -5.63 -0.29 -18.98
C GLY A 155 -5.03 0.71 -18.00
N ASP A 156 -4.21 1.57 -18.55
CA ASP A 156 -3.47 2.62 -17.83
C ASP A 156 -3.70 3.97 -18.54
N GLU A 157 -4.88 4.13 -19.19
CA GLU A 157 -5.25 5.36 -19.86
C GLU A 157 -5.57 6.46 -18.83
N ASP A 158 -5.11 7.67 -19.09
CA ASP A 158 -5.29 8.83 -18.19
C ASP A 158 -6.77 9.09 -17.88
N ALA A 159 -7.67 8.92 -18.86
CA ALA A 159 -9.11 9.11 -18.67
C ALA A 159 -9.72 8.10 -17.69
N GLU A 160 -9.29 6.84 -17.72
CA GLU A 160 -9.75 5.79 -16.82
C GLU A 160 -9.22 5.98 -15.39
N ASN A 161 -8.00 6.49 -15.26
CA ASN A 161 -7.42 6.85 -13.97
C ASN A 161 -8.15 8.04 -13.34
N GLU A 162 -8.57 9.02 -14.13
CA GLU A 162 -9.36 10.17 -13.64
C GLU A 162 -10.75 9.71 -13.15
N GLU A 163 -11.44 8.82 -13.86
CA GLU A 163 -12.71 8.26 -13.42
C GLU A 163 -12.56 7.48 -12.11
N ALA A 164 -11.54 6.63 -12.02
CA ALA A 164 -11.19 5.89 -10.82
C ALA A 164 -10.91 6.82 -9.63
N LEU A 165 -10.17 7.89 -9.86
CA LEU A 165 -9.87 8.92 -8.86
C LEU A 165 -11.16 9.59 -8.35
N GLN A 166 -12.07 9.96 -9.24
CA GLN A 166 -13.36 10.55 -8.88
C GLN A 166 -14.24 9.59 -8.07
N MET A 167 -14.22 8.28 -8.41
CA MET A 167 -14.94 7.27 -7.62
C MET A 167 -14.42 7.23 -6.18
N VAL A 168 -13.10 7.21 -5.98
CA VAL A 168 -12.49 7.18 -4.64
C VAL A 168 -12.80 8.47 -3.87
N ARG A 169 -12.64 9.64 -4.49
CA ARG A 169 -12.93 10.93 -3.85
C ARG A 169 -14.40 11.06 -3.42
N ARG A 170 -15.34 10.60 -4.25
CA ARG A 170 -16.77 10.58 -3.89
C ARG A 170 -17.05 9.67 -2.69
N ALA A 171 -16.38 8.52 -2.62
CA ALA A 171 -16.55 7.58 -1.53
C ALA A 171 -15.95 8.11 -0.20
N ILE A 172 -14.82 8.80 -0.27
CA ILE A 172 -14.20 9.46 0.89
C ILE A 172 -15.09 10.63 1.35
N GLY A 173 -15.61 11.44 0.41
CA GLY A 173 -16.49 12.57 0.68
C GLY A 173 -15.78 13.79 1.26
N GLU A 174 -16.56 14.78 1.66
CA GLU A 174 -16.07 16.04 2.22
C GLU A 174 -15.63 15.91 3.68
N HIS A 175 -16.10 14.87 4.38
CA HIS A 175 -15.80 14.57 5.77
C HIS A 175 -15.08 13.22 5.92
N PRO A 176 -13.79 13.14 5.52
CA PRO A 176 -13.03 11.89 5.54
C PRO A 176 -12.89 11.28 6.95
N GLU A 177 -13.04 12.08 8.00
CA GLU A 177 -13.04 11.61 9.38
C GLU A 177 -14.31 10.83 9.77
N GLU A 178 -15.38 10.90 8.98
CA GLU A 178 -16.66 10.23 9.23
C GLU A 178 -16.84 8.97 8.36
N THR A 179 -16.13 8.88 7.25
CA THR A 179 -16.26 7.79 6.29
C THR A 179 -15.18 6.73 6.45
N TYR A 180 -15.43 5.54 5.94
CA TYR A 180 -14.48 4.41 5.91
C TYR A 180 -14.48 3.81 4.51
N THR A 181 -13.31 3.74 3.85
CA THR A 181 -13.21 3.23 2.49
C THR A 181 -12.07 2.21 2.34
N ILE A 182 -12.30 1.19 1.53
CA ILE A 182 -11.27 0.30 1.02
C ILE A 182 -11.29 0.41 -0.49
N THR A 183 -10.20 0.92 -1.06
CA THR A 183 -10.02 1.01 -2.50
C THR A 183 -9.31 -0.24 -3.00
N LEU A 184 -9.96 -1.02 -3.86
CA LEU A 184 -9.37 -2.19 -4.50
C LEU A 184 -8.85 -1.80 -5.87
N SER A 185 -7.60 -2.09 -6.16
CA SER A 185 -6.98 -1.81 -7.45
C SER A 185 -6.16 -2.99 -7.97
N CYS A 186 -6.06 -3.06 -9.29
CA CYS A 186 -5.09 -3.85 -10.01
C CYS A 186 -4.47 -2.92 -11.06
N ARG A 187 -3.23 -2.48 -10.81
CA ARG A 187 -2.44 -1.54 -11.65
C ARG A 187 -2.90 -0.08 -11.63
N ARG A 188 -4.21 0.22 -11.61
CA ARG A 188 -4.71 1.62 -11.60
C ARG A 188 -4.34 2.36 -10.30
N LEU A 189 -4.22 3.68 -10.39
CA LEU A 189 -3.90 4.59 -9.30
C LEU A 189 -2.54 4.33 -8.61
N THR A 190 -1.65 3.54 -9.24
CA THR A 190 -0.31 3.28 -8.72
C THR A 190 0.67 4.40 -9.06
N THR A 191 0.40 5.16 -10.11
CA THR A 191 1.22 6.29 -10.58
C THR A 191 0.35 7.53 -10.81
N GLY A 192 0.94 8.71 -10.76
CA GLY A 192 0.32 9.98 -11.15
C GLY A 192 -0.84 10.49 -10.28
N VAL A 193 -1.29 9.74 -9.28
CA VAL A 193 -2.47 10.07 -8.46
C VAL A 193 -2.08 10.31 -7.00
N SER A 194 -2.69 11.31 -6.38
CA SER A 194 -2.54 11.59 -4.94
C SER A 194 -3.90 11.62 -4.26
N ILE A 195 -4.08 10.72 -3.30
CA ILE A 195 -5.22 10.68 -2.39
C ILE A 195 -4.65 10.81 -0.96
N PRO A 196 -4.63 12.04 -0.43
CA PRO A 196 -3.96 12.32 0.86
C PRO A 196 -4.55 11.54 2.03
N GLU A 197 -5.82 11.17 1.95
CA GLU A 197 -6.57 10.46 2.98
C GLU A 197 -6.13 8.99 3.14
N TRP A 198 -5.50 8.39 2.13
CA TRP A 198 -4.98 7.03 2.28
C TRP A 198 -3.88 6.98 3.33
N THR A 199 -4.11 6.20 4.37
CA THR A 199 -3.16 6.00 5.48
C THR A 199 -2.49 4.65 5.46
N ALA A 200 -3.03 3.68 4.71
CA ALA A 200 -2.47 2.35 4.62
C ALA A 200 -2.57 1.77 3.20
N VAL A 201 -1.52 1.05 2.79
CA VAL A 201 -1.53 0.21 1.60
C VAL A 201 -1.36 -1.27 1.99
N PHE A 202 -2.17 -2.13 1.34
CA PHE A 202 -2.12 -3.59 1.48
C PHE A 202 -1.58 -4.20 0.19
N MET A 203 -0.42 -4.81 0.26
CA MET A 203 0.28 -5.41 -0.87
C MET A 203 -0.15 -6.88 -1.01
N LEU A 204 -1.28 -7.10 -1.68
CA LEU A 204 -1.90 -8.41 -1.94
C LEU A 204 -1.69 -8.89 -3.39
N SER A 205 -0.69 -8.36 -4.06
CA SER A 205 -0.33 -8.70 -5.43
C SER A 205 1.18 -8.75 -5.61
N GLY A 206 1.61 -9.21 -6.78
CA GLY A 206 3.01 -9.31 -7.13
C GLY A 206 3.59 -10.66 -6.75
N SER A 207 4.80 -10.88 -7.22
CA SER A 207 5.60 -12.08 -7.03
C SER A 207 6.98 -11.70 -6.49
N HIS A 208 7.82 -12.70 -6.28
CA HIS A 208 9.24 -12.50 -6.01
C HIS A 208 9.96 -11.61 -7.05
N ASN A 209 9.44 -11.57 -8.28
CA ASN A 209 9.98 -10.78 -9.39
C ASN A 209 9.37 -9.37 -9.52
N THR A 210 8.55 -8.92 -8.56
CA THR A 210 8.05 -7.55 -8.55
C THR A 210 9.23 -6.57 -8.51
N SER A 211 9.26 -5.61 -9.45
CA SER A 211 10.33 -4.63 -9.49
C SER A 211 10.28 -3.70 -8.27
N ALA A 212 11.44 -3.32 -7.74
CA ALA A 212 11.53 -2.37 -6.64
C ALA A 212 10.87 -1.04 -7.01
N ALA A 213 11.00 -0.58 -8.26
CA ALA A 213 10.36 0.64 -8.73
C ALA A 213 8.83 0.59 -8.59
N SER A 214 8.18 -0.46 -9.10
CA SER A 214 6.71 -0.62 -9.00
C SER A 214 6.24 -0.75 -7.56
N TYR A 215 7.01 -1.46 -6.74
CA TYR A 215 6.71 -1.60 -5.31
C TYR A 215 6.75 -0.24 -4.62
N MET A 216 7.85 0.51 -4.77
CA MET A 216 8.03 1.82 -4.15
C MET A 216 7.01 2.83 -4.64
N GLN A 217 6.69 2.86 -5.94
CA GLN A 217 5.63 3.71 -6.49
C GLN A 217 4.28 3.45 -5.82
N THR A 218 3.97 2.19 -5.55
CA THR A 218 2.71 1.80 -4.88
C THR A 218 2.70 2.23 -3.43
N ILE A 219 3.74 1.94 -2.65
CA ILE A 219 3.74 2.26 -1.22
C ILE A 219 3.82 3.75 -0.94
N PHE A 220 4.47 4.53 -1.79
CA PHE A 220 4.52 5.99 -1.64
C PHE A 220 3.17 6.69 -1.85
N ARG A 221 2.14 6.01 -2.38
CA ARG A 221 0.78 6.58 -2.45
C ARG A 221 0.23 6.96 -1.09
N VAL A 222 0.62 6.25 -0.03
CA VAL A 222 0.16 6.56 1.33
C VAL A 222 1.02 7.61 2.06
N GLN A 223 2.16 8.02 1.47
CA GLN A 223 3.04 9.04 2.06
C GLN A 223 2.59 10.49 1.77
N THR A 224 1.59 10.68 0.91
CA THR A 224 1.07 12.01 0.61
C THR A 224 0.65 12.73 1.90
N PRO A 225 1.16 13.95 2.18
CA PRO A 225 0.76 14.72 3.34
C PRO A 225 -0.73 15.00 3.37
N ALA A 226 -1.33 15.00 4.55
CA ALA A 226 -2.73 15.33 4.76
C ALA A 226 -2.95 16.01 6.10
N THR A 227 -3.95 16.88 6.15
CA THR A 227 -4.55 17.38 7.39
C THR A 227 -6.03 17.03 7.36
N ILE A 228 -6.47 16.15 8.25
CA ILE A 228 -7.85 15.65 8.32
C ILE A 228 -8.43 16.13 9.62
N ASN A 229 -9.50 16.92 9.55
CA ASN A 229 -10.15 17.53 10.71
C ASN A 229 -9.14 18.22 11.66
N GLY A 230 -8.27 19.06 11.10
CA GLY A 230 -7.25 19.81 11.84
C GLY A 230 -6.09 18.98 12.39
N ARG A 231 -6.02 17.68 12.11
CA ARG A 231 -4.94 16.78 12.54
C ARG A 231 -4.04 16.40 11.37
N VAL A 232 -2.75 16.67 11.50
CA VAL A 232 -1.74 16.27 10.51
C VAL A 232 -1.59 14.76 10.52
N LYS A 233 -1.54 14.16 9.34
CA LYS A 233 -1.19 12.75 9.16
C LYS A 233 0.30 12.55 9.43
N THR A 234 0.64 12.05 10.61
CA THR A 234 2.03 11.84 11.05
C THR A 234 2.59 10.49 10.67
N LEU A 235 1.71 9.52 10.39
CA LEU A 235 2.08 8.13 10.08
C LEU A 235 1.34 7.64 8.84
N CYS A 236 2.01 6.81 8.05
CA CYS A 236 1.39 5.98 7.03
C CYS A 236 1.93 4.55 7.12
N PHE A 237 1.19 3.59 6.56
CA PHE A 237 1.42 2.17 6.83
C PHE A 237 1.46 1.37 5.54
N VAL A 238 2.37 0.41 5.51
CA VAL A 238 2.45 -0.62 4.48
C VAL A 238 2.26 -1.98 5.14
N PHE A 239 1.30 -2.75 4.66
CA PHE A 239 1.09 -4.13 5.07
C PHE A 239 1.45 -5.05 3.91
N ASP A 240 2.58 -5.75 4.04
CA ASP A 240 3.03 -6.71 3.05
C ASP A 240 2.97 -8.13 3.62
N PHE A 241 2.30 -9.02 2.90
CA PHE A 241 2.10 -10.40 3.31
C PHE A 241 3.07 -11.36 2.63
N ALA A 242 4.15 -10.82 2.03
CA ALA A 242 5.26 -11.57 1.46
C ALA A 242 6.61 -10.95 1.91
N PRO A 243 7.10 -11.29 3.13
CA PRO A 243 8.27 -10.66 3.73
C PRO A 243 9.54 -10.73 2.89
N ASP A 244 9.75 -11.81 2.12
CA ASP A 244 10.91 -11.96 1.25
C ASP A 244 10.98 -10.89 0.16
N ARG A 245 9.83 -10.51 -0.39
CA ARG A 245 9.71 -9.41 -1.35
C ARG A 245 10.10 -8.08 -0.71
N THR A 246 9.56 -7.78 0.47
CA THR A 246 9.87 -6.54 1.20
C THR A 246 11.34 -6.42 1.48
N LEU A 247 11.98 -7.48 1.98
CA LEU A 247 13.42 -7.50 2.27
C LEU A 247 14.26 -7.28 1.02
N LYS A 248 13.88 -7.92 -0.12
CA LYS A 248 14.56 -7.72 -1.41
C LYS A 248 14.49 -6.25 -1.85
N VAL A 249 13.30 -5.65 -1.84
CA VAL A 249 13.12 -4.25 -2.25
C VAL A 249 13.90 -3.29 -1.34
N LEU A 250 13.85 -3.49 -0.03
CA LEU A 250 14.60 -2.66 0.91
C LEU A 250 16.12 -2.79 0.69
N ALA A 251 16.62 -4.01 0.41
CA ALA A 251 18.03 -4.23 0.09
C ALA A 251 18.44 -3.55 -1.23
N GLU A 252 17.59 -3.57 -2.25
CA GLU A 252 17.85 -2.85 -3.51
C GLU A 252 17.86 -1.35 -3.30
N THR A 253 16.93 -0.82 -2.53
CA THR A 253 16.87 0.61 -2.19
C THR A 253 18.08 1.06 -1.39
N ALA A 254 18.51 0.28 -0.40
CA ALA A 254 19.70 0.58 0.39
C ALA A 254 21.01 0.60 -0.43
N LYS A 255 21.11 -0.25 -1.48
CA LYS A 255 22.25 -0.22 -2.41
C LYS A 255 22.32 1.07 -3.21
N ILE A 256 21.18 1.66 -3.55
CA ILE A 256 21.10 2.94 -4.26
C ILE A 256 21.56 4.06 -3.33
N SER A 257 21.03 4.13 -2.11
CA SER A 257 21.43 5.13 -1.11
C SER A 257 22.92 5.03 -0.71
N ALA A 258 23.49 3.83 -0.74
CA ALA A 258 24.92 3.63 -0.43
C ALA A 258 25.88 4.02 -1.59
N LYS A 259 25.36 4.17 -2.81
CA LYS A 259 26.14 4.61 -3.99
C LYS A 259 26.05 6.12 -4.24
N ALA A 260 25.13 6.79 -3.57
CA ALA A 260 24.95 8.24 -3.63
C ALA A 260 25.72 8.95 -2.51
#